data_90728a763f1f639229c9ee19b791eb1f
#
_entry.id   90728a763f1f639229c9ee19b791eb1f
#
_cell.length_a   1.000
_cell.length_b   1.000
_cell.length_c   1.000
_cell.angle_alpha   90.00
_cell.angle_beta   90.00
_cell.angle_gamma   90.00
#
_symmetry.space_group_name_H-M   'P 1'
#
loop_
_entity.id
_entity.type
_entity.pdbx_description
1 polymer ?
#
loop_
_entity_poly.entity_id
_entity_poly.type
_entity_poly.pdbx_seq_one_letter_code
_entity_poly.pdbx_strand_id
1 'polypeptide(L)'
;MKAKLSSDIAYISLYLNNIGGGSAIFCVQARTITLTFHYICTIIPLTIMTINKEIESGDRPLNFLEEIIEESIAKGETRVHTRFPPEPNGYLHIGHAKSICLNFGLAKKYGGLCNLRFDDTNPAKEDVEYVNSIKDDVRWLGFEWAGEHYASDYFEQLYLWAEDLIKLGKAYVDDQTQEEIRLARGTVTVPGTDSPCRGRSADENLDLFRRMRAGEFGDGTKVLRAKIDMAHTNMLMRDPILYRILHTDHHRTGDKWCIYPMYDWAHGQSDSIEKITHSICTLEFDVHRPLYDWFIDELQIFPSHQYEFARLNLTYTIMSKRKLLQLVQNKIVSGWDDPRMPTITAMRRRGYTPAAIRAFADRVGVAKRDNVIDLGLLEFFVREDLNKVAERRMAVINPLKVVITNYPERKTEEFECVNNPENPEAGTRKVPFSREIYIEHDDFMKEPPSKYYRLSPGKEVRLRYGYLIKCEEVIEDANGNVTELRCSYDPASGGGSSSDGRKVKGVIHWVSAQHARRAEARLFDKLFIRENPDAADEGETFMDYLNPESLVVQEIFTEPSLGAAAPGDKFQFERVGYFCVDKDSAPGRQVFNRIVTLKDSWAKINK
;
A
#
# COMPACT_ATOMS: atom_id res chain seq x y z
N MET A 1 35.36 6.85 -9.44
CA MET A 1 35.93 6.64 -10.80
C MET A 1 36.10 7.99 -11.48
N LYS A 2 37.30 8.46 -11.72
CA LYS A 2 37.54 9.69 -12.51
C LYS A 2 38.36 9.31 -13.72
N ALA A 3 37.80 9.48 -14.91
CA ALA A 3 38.52 9.32 -16.17
C ALA A 3 38.99 10.69 -16.66
N LYS A 4 40.26 10.81 -17.02
CA LYS A 4 40.85 11.97 -17.70
C LYS A 4 41.52 11.48 -18.98
N LEU A 5 41.03 11.93 -20.11
CA LEU A 5 41.57 11.62 -21.44
C LEU A 5 42.62 12.68 -21.84
N SER A 6 43.81 12.29 -22.22
CA SER A 6 44.77 13.09 -23.01
C SER A 6 45.03 12.36 -24.35
N SER A 7 45.40 13.10 -25.36
CA SER A 7 45.28 12.75 -26.78
C SER A 7 45.92 11.45 -27.28
N ASP A 8 46.74 10.76 -26.50
CA ASP A 8 47.42 9.53 -26.95
C ASP A 8 47.45 8.39 -25.90
N ILE A 9 46.96 8.59 -24.69
CA ILE A 9 46.99 7.56 -23.63
C ILE A 9 45.76 7.74 -22.72
N ALA A 10 44.98 6.69 -22.56
CA ALA A 10 43.86 6.64 -21.60
C ALA A 10 44.35 6.04 -20.28
N TYR A 11 44.22 6.80 -19.20
CA TYR A 11 44.45 6.33 -17.82
C TYR A 11 43.12 6.02 -17.15
N ILE A 12 42.97 4.81 -16.65
CA ILE A 12 41.85 4.44 -15.77
C ILE A 12 42.41 4.27 -14.37
N SER A 13 42.02 5.14 -13.45
CA SER A 13 42.36 5.04 -12.03
C SER A 13 41.16 4.51 -11.26
N LEU A 14 41.26 3.31 -10.71
CA LEU A 14 40.29 2.71 -9.81
C LEU A 14 40.73 2.98 -8.35
N TYR A 15 39.97 3.77 -7.63
CA TYR A 15 40.12 3.90 -6.19
C TYR A 15 39.26 2.86 -5.48
N LEU A 16 39.90 1.86 -4.91
CA LEU A 16 39.30 0.97 -3.91
C LEU A 16 39.59 1.56 -2.53
N ASN A 17 38.61 2.16 -1.91
CA ASN A 17 38.69 2.46 -0.48
C ASN A 17 38.31 1.20 0.32
N ASN A 18 39.25 0.78 1.17
CA ASN A 18 39.15 -0.25 2.19
C ASN A 18 39.18 -1.73 1.74
N ILE A 19 40.35 -2.17 1.25
CA ILE A 19 40.94 -3.43 1.69
C ILE A 19 42.46 -3.28 1.49
N GLY A 20 43.20 -3.27 2.57
CA GLY A 20 44.68 -3.41 2.67
C GLY A 20 45.54 -2.95 1.51
N GLY A 21 46.02 -1.75 1.59
CA GLY A 21 47.27 -1.18 1.09
C GLY A 21 47.78 -1.65 -0.29
N GLY A 22 47.42 -0.97 -1.36
CA GLY A 22 48.10 -1.08 -2.63
C GLY A 22 47.34 -0.42 -3.77
N SER A 23 47.86 0.69 -4.31
CA SER A 23 47.33 1.30 -5.54
C SER A 23 47.97 0.62 -6.76
N ALA A 24 47.18 -0.03 -7.58
CA ALA A 24 47.64 -0.59 -8.86
C ALA A 24 47.29 0.39 -10.01
N ILE A 25 48.26 0.83 -10.76
CA ILE A 25 48.12 1.64 -11.98
C ILE A 25 48.31 0.70 -13.17
N PHE A 26 47.30 0.55 -14.00
CA PHE A 26 47.42 -0.19 -15.27
C PHE A 26 47.48 0.78 -16.46
N CYS A 27 48.55 0.66 -17.24
CA CYS A 27 48.72 1.39 -18.49
C CYS A 27 48.45 0.44 -19.67
N VAL A 28 47.51 0.78 -20.56
CA VAL A 28 47.17 -0.03 -21.75
C VAL A 28 47.29 0.79 -23.01
N GLN A 29 48.09 0.31 -23.98
CA GLN A 29 48.26 0.96 -25.26
C GLN A 29 47.13 0.63 -26.26
N ALA A 30 46.76 1.59 -27.11
CA ALA A 30 45.55 1.63 -27.95
C ALA A 30 45.32 0.49 -28.98
N ARG A 31 46.26 -0.43 -29.19
CA ARG A 31 46.10 -1.53 -30.15
C ARG A 31 45.50 -2.83 -29.60
N THR A 32 45.22 -2.90 -28.30
CA THR A 32 44.66 -4.11 -27.66
C THR A 32 43.20 -3.90 -27.17
N ILE A 33 42.61 -2.80 -27.58
CA ILE A 33 41.34 -2.32 -26.96
C ILE A 33 40.13 -3.18 -27.34
N THR A 34 40.07 -3.83 -28.49
CA THR A 34 38.85 -4.49 -28.97
C THR A 34 38.55 -5.81 -28.24
N LEU A 35 39.57 -6.58 -27.86
CA LEU A 35 39.39 -7.84 -27.11
C LEU A 35 39.20 -7.58 -25.60
N THR A 36 39.82 -6.54 -25.06
CA THR A 36 39.72 -6.16 -23.66
C THR A 36 38.35 -5.50 -23.38
N PHE A 37 37.78 -4.77 -24.36
CA PHE A 37 36.45 -4.16 -24.21
C PHE A 37 35.34 -5.23 -24.12
N HIS A 38 35.45 -6.34 -24.88
CA HIS A 38 34.49 -7.44 -24.80
C HIS A 38 34.57 -8.17 -23.45
N TYR A 39 35.75 -8.33 -22.90
CA TYR A 39 35.96 -8.93 -21.55
C TYR A 39 35.51 -8.02 -20.44
N ILE A 40 35.73 -6.71 -20.54
CA ILE A 40 35.30 -5.71 -19.56
C ILE A 40 33.78 -5.52 -19.62
N CYS A 41 33.16 -5.51 -20.79
CA CYS A 41 31.69 -5.43 -20.92
C CYS A 41 30.95 -6.67 -20.45
N THR A 42 31.62 -7.84 -20.38
CA THR A 42 30.99 -9.09 -19.90
C THR A 42 31.19 -9.32 -18.40
N ILE A 43 32.32 -8.91 -17.84
CA ILE A 43 32.63 -9.14 -16.41
C ILE A 43 32.14 -7.98 -15.52
N ILE A 44 32.22 -6.73 -15.96
CA ILE A 44 31.76 -5.59 -15.15
C ILE A 44 30.24 -5.64 -14.89
N PRO A 45 29.33 -5.99 -15.82
CA PRO A 45 27.94 -6.20 -15.49
C PRO A 45 27.70 -7.34 -14.51
N LEU A 46 28.44 -8.47 -14.63
CA LEU A 46 28.31 -9.57 -13.67
C LEU A 46 28.83 -9.18 -12.27
N THR A 47 29.95 -8.47 -12.20
CA THR A 47 30.54 -8.02 -10.92
C THR A 47 29.69 -6.91 -10.28
N ILE A 48 29.13 -5.99 -11.09
CA ILE A 48 28.18 -4.97 -10.61
C ILE A 48 26.85 -5.60 -10.20
N MET A 49 26.36 -6.63 -10.90
CA MET A 49 25.20 -7.41 -10.47
C MET A 49 25.46 -8.17 -9.17
N THR A 50 26.67 -8.72 -8.99
CA THR A 50 27.04 -9.40 -7.74
C THR A 50 27.22 -8.40 -6.58
N ILE A 51 27.87 -7.25 -6.83
CA ILE A 51 28.02 -6.18 -5.83
C ILE A 51 26.68 -5.51 -5.50
N ASN A 52 25.82 -5.26 -6.49
CA ASN A 52 24.45 -4.78 -6.21
C ASN A 52 23.61 -5.83 -5.48
N LYS A 53 23.82 -7.12 -5.73
CA LYS A 53 23.18 -8.20 -4.99
C LYS A 53 23.67 -8.27 -3.54
N GLU A 54 24.95 -7.97 -3.28
CA GLU A 54 25.51 -7.87 -1.91
C GLU A 54 25.13 -6.57 -1.18
N ILE A 55 24.85 -5.48 -1.89
CA ILE A 55 24.41 -4.21 -1.30
C ILE A 55 22.88 -4.21 -1.02
N GLU A 56 22.08 -4.92 -1.81
CA GLU A 56 20.63 -5.12 -1.54
C GLU A 56 20.36 -6.21 -0.50
N SER A 57 21.29 -7.12 -0.24
CA SER A 57 21.20 -8.15 0.82
C SER A 57 21.96 -7.75 2.08
N GLY A 58 21.79 -6.50 2.56
CA GLY A 58 22.35 -6.10 3.84
C GLY A 58 21.76 -6.93 4.98
N ASP A 59 22.59 -7.75 5.59
CA ASP A 59 22.65 -8.34 6.95
C ASP A 59 21.36 -8.57 7.79
N ARG A 60 20.15 -8.64 7.19
CA ARG A 60 19.01 -9.16 7.95
C ARG A 60 18.94 -10.68 7.86
N PRO A 61 18.64 -11.37 8.95
CA PRO A 61 18.38 -12.80 8.91
C PRO A 61 17.23 -13.11 7.96
N LEU A 62 17.30 -14.26 7.29
CA LEU A 62 16.22 -14.76 6.44
C LEU A 62 14.94 -14.90 7.29
N ASN A 63 13.80 -14.56 6.70
CA ASN A 63 12.54 -14.94 7.30
C ASN A 63 12.22 -16.41 6.96
N PHE A 64 11.27 -17.01 7.68
CA PHE A 64 10.99 -18.43 7.54
C PHE A 64 10.54 -18.86 6.12
N LEU A 65 9.92 -17.99 5.32
CA LEU A 65 9.58 -18.29 3.92
C LEU A 65 10.83 -18.28 3.04
N GLU A 66 11.75 -17.37 3.30
CA GLU A 66 13.04 -17.32 2.62
C GLU A 66 13.86 -18.57 2.96
N GLU A 67 13.87 -19.02 4.23
CA GLU A 67 14.51 -20.29 4.65
C GLU A 67 13.91 -21.49 3.91
N ILE A 68 12.57 -21.58 3.81
CA ILE A 68 11.88 -22.63 3.07
C ILE A 68 12.27 -22.64 1.58
N ILE A 69 12.33 -21.46 0.96
CA ILE A 69 12.72 -21.33 -0.45
C ILE A 69 14.17 -21.77 -0.64
N GLU A 70 15.10 -21.34 0.22
CA GLU A 70 16.51 -21.75 0.16
C GLU A 70 16.65 -23.28 0.33
N GLU A 71 15.88 -23.89 1.25
CA GLU A 71 15.85 -25.33 1.39
C GLU A 71 15.29 -26.05 0.14
N SER A 72 14.26 -25.49 -0.49
CA SER A 72 13.67 -26.05 -1.72
C SER A 72 14.67 -26.00 -2.88
N ILE A 73 15.38 -24.88 -3.03
CA ILE A 73 16.46 -24.73 -4.02
C ILE A 73 17.59 -25.73 -3.74
N ALA A 74 18.01 -25.90 -2.49
CA ALA A 74 19.03 -26.87 -2.11
C ALA A 74 18.62 -28.32 -2.39
N LYS A 75 17.32 -28.62 -2.37
CA LYS A 75 16.74 -29.93 -2.72
C LYS A 75 16.55 -30.14 -4.23
N GLY A 76 16.87 -29.14 -5.06
CA GLY A 76 16.84 -29.23 -6.52
C GLY A 76 15.68 -28.49 -7.20
N GLU A 77 14.89 -27.69 -6.47
CA GLU A 77 13.92 -26.81 -7.10
C GLU A 77 14.64 -25.79 -7.98
N THR A 78 14.36 -25.82 -9.28
CA THR A 78 15.09 -24.99 -10.25
C THR A 78 14.47 -23.62 -10.45
N ARG A 79 13.23 -23.40 -9.96
CA ARG A 79 12.48 -22.16 -10.20
C ARG A 79 11.48 -21.88 -9.08
N VAL A 80 11.60 -20.74 -8.45
CA VAL A 80 10.60 -20.24 -7.52
C VAL A 80 9.41 -19.69 -8.29
N HIS A 81 8.22 -20.24 -8.09
CA HIS A 81 7.00 -19.79 -8.73
C HIS A 81 5.94 -19.53 -7.67
N THR A 82 5.55 -18.28 -7.51
CA THR A 82 4.51 -17.83 -6.59
C THR A 82 3.31 -17.28 -7.35
N ARG A 83 2.25 -16.93 -6.66
CA ARG A 83 1.09 -16.25 -7.26
C ARG A 83 0.42 -15.32 -6.24
N PHE A 84 -0.25 -14.30 -6.73
CA PHE A 84 -1.23 -13.50 -5.99
C PHE A 84 -2.63 -13.84 -6.53
N PRO A 85 -3.53 -14.49 -5.74
CA PRO A 85 -4.79 -15.02 -6.20
C PRO A 85 -6.00 -14.24 -5.64
N PRO A 86 -6.23 -12.97 -6.01
CA PRO A 86 -7.36 -12.22 -5.48
C PRO A 86 -8.69 -12.73 -6.03
N GLU A 87 -9.71 -12.79 -5.17
CA GLU A 87 -11.10 -12.91 -5.59
C GLU A 87 -11.58 -11.55 -6.14
N PRO A 88 -12.11 -11.46 -7.41
CA PRO A 88 -12.49 -10.19 -8.02
C PRO A 88 -13.86 -9.69 -7.53
N ASN A 89 -14.03 -9.55 -6.23
CA ASN A 89 -15.27 -9.22 -5.55
C ASN A 89 -15.19 -7.93 -4.70
N GLY A 90 -14.14 -7.11 -4.88
CA GLY A 90 -13.93 -5.83 -4.19
C GLY A 90 -12.55 -5.24 -4.37
N TYR A 91 -12.40 -4.02 -3.87
CA TYR A 91 -11.15 -3.28 -3.89
C TYR A 91 -10.12 -3.87 -2.93
N LEU A 92 -8.84 -3.85 -3.33
CA LEU A 92 -7.74 -4.28 -2.48
C LEU A 92 -7.47 -3.26 -1.36
N HIS A 93 -7.06 -3.76 -0.19
CA HIS A 93 -6.65 -2.94 0.95
C HIS A 93 -5.18 -3.18 1.31
N ILE A 94 -4.66 -2.45 2.28
CA ILE A 94 -3.26 -2.50 2.71
C ILE A 94 -2.80 -3.93 3.10
N GLY A 95 -3.69 -4.77 3.60
CA GLY A 95 -3.39 -6.19 3.87
C GLY A 95 -3.05 -6.96 2.60
N HIS A 96 -3.78 -6.70 1.50
CA HIS A 96 -3.46 -7.27 0.19
C HIS A 96 -2.14 -6.70 -0.36
N ALA A 97 -1.85 -5.41 -0.13
CA ALA A 97 -0.56 -4.82 -0.52
C ALA A 97 0.63 -5.56 0.12
N LYS A 98 0.52 -5.95 1.40
CA LYS A 98 1.54 -6.80 2.07
C LYS A 98 1.71 -8.14 1.36
N SER A 99 0.60 -8.82 1.01
CA SER A 99 0.64 -10.10 0.28
C SER A 99 1.25 -9.96 -1.12
N ILE A 100 0.89 -8.89 -1.85
CA ILE A 100 1.49 -8.56 -3.15
C ILE A 100 2.99 -8.36 -3.00
N CYS A 101 3.42 -7.48 -2.10
CA CYS A 101 4.85 -7.21 -1.85
C CYS A 101 5.62 -8.50 -1.49
N LEU A 102 5.01 -9.40 -0.73
CA LEU A 102 5.61 -10.66 -0.35
C LEU A 102 5.76 -11.62 -1.53
N ASN A 103 4.66 -11.93 -2.24
CA ASN A 103 4.68 -12.89 -3.34
C ASN A 103 5.58 -12.44 -4.51
N PHE A 104 5.38 -11.20 -4.97
CA PHE A 104 6.20 -10.61 -6.03
C PHE A 104 7.64 -10.35 -5.59
N GLY A 105 7.83 -9.93 -4.32
CA GLY A 105 9.16 -9.68 -3.74
C GLY A 105 10.00 -10.94 -3.65
N LEU A 106 9.43 -12.06 -3.18
CA LEU A 106 10.12 -13.35 -3.13
C LEU A 106 10.46 -13.86 -4.54
N ALA A 107 9.49 -13.83 -5.47
CA ALA A 107 9.77 -14.19 -6.86
C ALA A 107 10.92 -13.38 -7.44
N LYS A 108 10.90 -12.04 -7.28
CA LYS A 108 11.97 -11.15 -7.74
C LYS A 108 13.32 -11.46 -7.09
N LYS A 109 13.34 -11.67 -5.77
CA LYS A 109 14.56 -11.95 -5.00
C LYS A 109 15.26 -13.22 -5.49
N TYR A 110 14.50 -14.24 -5.80
CA TYR A 110 15.03 -15.56 -6.23
C TYR A 110 15.04 -15.75 -7.75
N GLY A 111 14.83 -14.69 -8.53
CA GLY A 111 14.83 -14.77 -10.01
C GLY A 111 13.72 -15.68 -10.57
N GLY A 112 12.65 -15.84 -9.82
CA GLY A 112 11.49 -16.67 -10.13
C GLY A 112 10.37 -15.92 -10.84
N LEU A 113 9.16 -16.49 -10.80
CA LEU A 113 7.96 -15.94 -11.41
C LEU A 113 6.88 -15.68 -10.34
N CYS A 114 6.02 -14.70 -10.60
CA CYS A 114 4.78 -14.51 -9.85
C CYS A 114 3.61 -14.30 -10.82
N ASN A 115 2.57 -15.13 -10.71
CA ASN A 115 1.35 -15.00 -11.48
C ASN A 115 0.33 -14.11 -10.76
N LEU A 116 -0.52 -13.45 -11.54
CA LEU A 116 -1.79 -12.88 -11.07
C LEU A 116 -2.90 -13.82 -11.50
N ARG A 117 -3.56 -14.51 -10.56
CA ARG A 117 -4.69 -15.38 -10.84
C ARG A 117 -5.94 -14.89 -10.15
N PHE A 118 -6.94 -14.54 -10.91
CA PHE A 118 -8.25 -14.22 -10.35
C PHE A 118 -8.97 -15.49 -9.93
N ASP A 119 -9.33 -15.58 -8.65
CA ASP A 119 -10.15 -16.67 -8.12
C ASP A 119 -11.63 -16.34 -8.35
N ASP A 120 -12.06 -16.55 -9.60
CA ASP A 120 -13.39 -16.25 -10.10
C ASP A 120 -14.30 -17.49 -10.10
N THR A 121 -14.40 -18.17 -8.94
CA THR A 121 -15.21 -19.38 -8.77
C THR A 121 -16.65 -19.09 -8.32
N ASN A 122 -16.98 -17.85 -7.99
CA ASN A 122 -18.29 -17.46 -7.47
C ASN A 122 -18.99 -16.39 -8.34
N PRO A 123 -19.77 -16.79 -9.35
CA PRO A 123 -20.35 -15.88 -10.35
C PRO A 123 -21.25 -14.79 -9.76
N ALA A 124 -21.80 -14.98 -8.57
CA ALA A 124 -22.77 -14.06 -7.97
C ALA A 124 -22.14 -12.78 -7.38
N LYS A 125 -20.80 -12.66 -7.32
CA LYS A 125 -20.11 -11.56 -6.61
C LYS A 125 -19.01 -10.88 -7.40
N GLU A 126 -18.71 -11.36 -8.58
CA GLU A 126 -17.54 -10.95 -9.36
C GLU A 126 -17.89 -9.87 -10.36
N ASP A 127 -17.01 -8.88 -10.51
CA ASP A 127 -17.21 -7.75 -11.42
C ASP A 127 -15.89 -7.37 -12.12
N VAL A 128 -16.00 -7.01 -13.40
CA VAL A 128 -14.90 -6.53 -14.24
C VAL A 128 -14.26 -5.24 -13.67
N GLU A 129 -15.04 -4.42 -12.97
CA GLU A 129 -14.53 -3.24 -12.28
C GLU A 129 -13.44 -3.62 -11.28
N TYR A 130 -13.68 -4.67 -10.48
CA TYR A 130 -12.70 -5.13 -9.49
C TYR A 130 -11.47 -5.75 -10.13
N VAL A 131 -11.65 -6.52 -11.22
CA VAL A 131 -10.52 -7.07 -12.00
C VAL A 131 -9.59 -5.94 -12.46
N ASN A 132 -10.13 -4.87 -13.04
CA ASN A 132 -9.34 -3.74 -13.50
C ASN A 132 -8.66 -2.99 -12.35
N SER A 133 -9.39 -2.74 -11.27
CA SER A 133 -8.83 -2.09 -10.07
C SER A 133 -7.68 -2.89 -9.46
N ILE A 134 -7.79 -4.21 -9.39
CA ILE A 134 -6.74 -5.10 -8.89
C ILE A 134 -5.48 -5.01 -9.75
N LYS A 135 -5.63 -5.06 -11.07
CA LYS A 135 -4.52 -4.91 -12.02
C LYS A 135 -3.81 -3.56 -11.85
N ASP A 136 -4.58 -2.50 -11.74
CA ASP A 136 -4.05 -1.14 -11.56
C ASP A 136 -3.32 -1.00 -10.22
N ASP A 137 -3.82 -1.62 -9.15
CA ASP A 137 -3.19 -1.58 -7.84
C ASP A 137 -1.87 -2.35 -7.80
N VAL A 138 -1.78 -3.53 -8.45
CA VAL A 138 -0.53 -4.30 -8.56
C VAL A 138 0.52 -3.53 -9.36
N ARG A 139 0.13 -2.94 -10.51
CA ARG A 139 1.03 -2.09 -11.32
C ARG A 139 1.46 -0.85 -10.58
N TRP A 140 0.53 -0.19 -9.88
CA TRP A 140 0.86 0.99 -9.10
C TRP A 140 1.85 0.68 -7.96
N LEU A 141 1.76 -0.50 -7.34
CA LEU A 141 2.76 -0.96 -6.39
C LEU A 141 4.13 -1.24 -7.02
N GLY A 142 4.26 -1.18 -8.34
CA GLY A 142 5.51 -1.35 -9.09
C GLY A 142 5.83 -2.81 -9.41
N PHE A 143 4.82 -3.66 -9.54
CA PHE A 143 4.96 -5.07 -9.89
C PHE A 143 4.30 -5.37 -11.23
N GLU A 144 4.89 -6.35 -11.94
CA GLU A 144 4.36 -6.95 -13.15
C GLU A 144 4.28 -8.47 -12.95
N TRP A 145 3.23 -9.08 -13.43
CA TRP A 145 3.01 -10.52 -13.32
C TRP A 145 3.55 -11.28 -14.53
N ALA A 146 3.97 -12.51 -14.30
CA ALA A 146 4.49 -13.40 -15.34
C ALA A 146 3.38 -13.99 -16.21
N GLY A 147 2.25 -14.31 -15.61
CA GLY A 147 1.05 -14.82 -16.26
C GLY A 147 -0.20 -14.23 -15.63
N GLU A 148 -1.23 -13.96 -16.45
CA GLU A 148 -2.56 -13.59 -15.98
C GLU A 148 -3.49 -14.76 -16.21
N HIS A 149 -4.10 -15.24 -15.14
CA HIS A 149 -4.94 -16.44 -15.14
C HIS A 149 -6.25 -16.19 -14.40
N TYR A 150 -7.21 -17.05 -14.68
CA TYR A 150 -8.51 -17.07 -14.01
C TYR A 150 -8.84 -18.51 -13.62
N ALA A 151 -9.42 -18.73 -12.45
CA ALA A 151 -9.87 -20.05 -12.05
C ALA A 151 -10.89 -20.62 -13.05
N SER A 152 -11.70 -19.75 -13.66
CA SER A 152 -12.65 -20.12 -14.72
C SER A 152 -12.00 -20.66 -16.01
N ASP A 153 -10.72 -20.36 -16.29
CA ASP A 153 -9.99 -20.96 -17.40
C ASP A 153 -9.78 -22.47 -17.20
N TYR A 154 -9.84 -22.93 -15.97
CA TYR A 154 -9.56 -24.31 -15.56
C TYR A 154 -10.82 -25.12 -15.26
N PHE A 155 -12.02 -24.56 -15.38
CA PHE A 155 -13.28 -25.25 -15.02
C PHE A 155 -13.44 -26.61 -15.69
N GLU A 156 -13.05 -26.75 -16.96
CA GLU A 156 -13.11 -28.05 -17.65
C GLU A 156 -12.15 -29.07 -17.03
N GLN A 157 -10.90 -28.66 -16.75
CA GLN A 157 -9.93 -29.57 -16.14
C GLN A 157 -10.32 -29.93 -14.71
N LEU A 158 -10.81 -28.97 -13.95
CA LEU A 158 -11.33 -29.21 -12.60
C LEU A 158 -12.50 -30.18 -12.60
N TYR A 159 -13.39 -30.06 -13.60
CA TYR A 159 -14.50 -30.99 -13.79
C TYR A 159 -14.01 -32.41 -14.10
N LEU A 160 -13.05 -32.56 -15.01
CA LEU A 160 -12.48 -33.87 -15.35
C LEU A 160 -11.79 -34.53 -14.14
N TRP A 161 -11.05 -33.78 -13.36
CA TRP A 161 -10.44 -34.28 -12.12
C TRP A 161 -11.49 -34.65 -11.05
N ALA A 162 -12.61 -33.98 -11.01
CA ALA A 162 -13.73 -34.38 -10.15
C ALA A 162 -14.34 -35.72 -10.60
N GLU A 163 -14.49 -35.97 -11.92
CA GLU A 163 -14.85 -37.28 -12.44
C GLU A 163 -13.84 -38.37 -12.06
N ASP A 164 -12.54 -38.02 -12.09
CA ASP A 164 -11.48 -38.99 -11.70
C ASP A 164 -11.56 -39.33 -10.22
N LEU A 165 -11.81 -38.36 -9.32
CA LEU A 165 -12.05 -38.65 -7.90
C LEU A 165 -13.28 -39.55 -7.69
N ILE A 166 -14.35 -39.37 -8.49
CA ILE A 166 -15.52 -40.25 -8.43
C ILE A 166 -15.14 -41.67 -8.84
N LYS A 167 -14.41 -41.85 -9.94
CA LYS A 167 -13.93 -43.15 -10.43
C LYS A 167 -13.05 -43.86 -9.42
N LEU A 168 -12.20 -43.07 -8.67
CA LEU A 168 -11.37 -43.58 -7.57
C LEU A 168 -12.18 -43.92 -6.30
N GLY A 169 -13.50 -43.68 -6.30
CA GLY A 169 -14.34 -43.84 -5.11
C GLY A 169 -14.06 -42.82 -3.99
N LYS A 170 -13.43 -41.70 -4.33
CA LYS A 170 -13.01 -40.60 -3.42
C LYS A 170 -13.94 -39.38 -3.48
N ALA A 171 -15.02 -39.44 -4.26
CA ALA A 171 -16.08 -38.42 -4.27
C ALA A 171 -17.45 -39.05 -4.53
N TYR A 172 -18.51 -38.42 -4.06
CA TYR A 172 -19.89 -38.84 -4.23
C TYR A 172 -20.82 -37.65 -4.34
N VAL A 173 -21.93 -37.86 -5.07
CA VAL A 173 -23.03 -36.88 -5.15
C VAL A 173 -23.93 -37.05 -3.94
N ASP A 174 -24.19 -35.94 -3.25
CA ASP A 174 -25.03 -35.89 -2.05
C ASP A 174 -26.33 -35.13 -2.36
N ASP A 175 -27.48 -35.67 -1.95
CA ASP A 175 -28.81 -35.08 -2.14
C ASP A 175 -29.26 -34.28 -0.91
N GLN A 176 -28.45 -34.25 0.16
CA GLN A 176 -28.74 -33.50 1.36
C GLN A 176 -28.68 -31.99 1.11
N THR A 177 -29.60 -31.29 1.75
CA THR A 177 -29.63 -29.84 1.78
C THR A 177 -28.40 -29.28 2.53
N GLN A 178 -28.09 -28.01 2.32
CA GLN A 178 -26.98 -27.33 3.02
C GLN A 178 -27.13 -27.43 4.56
N GLU A 179 -28.35 -27.35 5.07
CA GLU A 179 -28.62 -27.44 6.51
C GLU A 179 -28.38 -28.87 7.03
N GLU A 180 -28.83 -29.90 6.31
CA GLU A 180 -28.60 -31.31 6.68
C GLU A 180 -27.11 -31.64 6.66
N ILE A 181 -26.35 -31.18 5.65
CA ILE A 181 -24.89 -31.31 5.59
C ILE A 181 -24.23 -30.61 6.78
N ARG A 182 -24.68 -29.38 7.13
CA ARG A 182 -24.15 -28.63 8.26
C ARG A 182 -24.37 -29.39 9.57
N LEU A 183 -25.53 -29.95 9.79
CA LEU A 183 -25.87 -30.73 10.97
C LEU A 183 -25.08 -32.06 11.00
N ALA A 184 -25.04 -32.78 9.87
CA ALA A 184 -24.31 -34.04 9.76
C ALA A 184 -22.79 -33.89 9.97
N ARG A 185 -22.21 -32.70 9.67
CA ARG A 185 -20.77 -32.44 9.88
C ARG A 185 -20.37 -32.49 11.36
N GLY A 186 -21.30 -32.33 12.29
CA GLY A 186 -21.04 -32.32 13.74
C GLY A 186 -20.39 -30.99 14.20
N THR A 187 -19.57 -31.09 15.26
CA THR A 187 -18.88 -29.94 15.84
C THR A 187 -17.40 -30.27 16.05
N VAL A 188 -16.60 -29.32 16.54
CA VAL A 188 -15.17 -29.53 16.86
C VAL A 188 -14.98 -30.68 17.86
N THR A 189 -15.95 -30.90 18.74
CA THR A 189 -15.91 -31.93 19.80
C THR A 189 -16.77 -33.15 19.52
N VAL A 190 -17.65 -33.09 18.53
CA VAL A 190 -18.57 -34.19 18.15
C VAL A 190 -18.27 -34.60 16.73
N PRO A 191 -17.92 -35.88 16.48
CA PRO A 191 -17.76 -36.41 15.12
C PRO A 191 -18.98 -36.17 14.26
N GLY A 192 -18.79 -36.08 12.94
CA GLY A 192 -19.86 -36.06 11.98
C GLY A 192 -20.46 -37.45 11.76
N THR A 193 -21.57 -37.48 11.02
CA THR A 193 -22.25 -38.70 10.59
C THR A 193 -22.22 -38.82 9.07
N ASP A 194 -22.06 -40.05 8.58
CA ASP A 194 -22.06 -40.33 7.14
C ASP A 194 -23.38 -39.92 6.50
N SER A 195 -23.29 -39.35 5.29
CA SER A 195 -24.47 -39.12 4.45
C SER A 195 -25.07 -40.47 3.98
N PRO A 196 -26.41 -40.58 3.88
CA PRO A 196 -27.05 -41.74 3.25
C PRO A 196 -26.56 -42.00 1.81
N CYS A 197 -26.10 -40.96 1.12
CA CYS A 197 -25.60 -41.03 -0.25
C CYS A 197 -24.13 -41.49 -0.37
N ARG A 198 -23.41 -41.56 0.74
CA ARG A 198 -21.95 -41.86 0.77
C ARG A 198 -21.60 -43.27 0.25
N GLY A 199 -22.59 -44.18 0.25
CA GLY A 199 -22.45 -45.55 -0.21
C GLY A 199 -22.75 -45.79 -1.68
N ARG A 200 -23.14 -44.77 -2.47
CA ARG A 200 -23.45 -44.92 -3.90
C ARG A 200 -22.23 -45.42 -4.67
N SER A 201 -22.50 -46.21 -5.72
CA SER A 201 -21.46 -46.68 -6.63
C SER A 201 -20.79 -45.55 -7.41
N ALA A 202 -19.58 -45.78 -7.90
CA ALA A 202 -18.86 -44.79 -8.72
C ALA A 202 -19.64 -44.47 -10.01
N ASP A 203 -20.25 -45.49 -10.65
CA ASP A 203 -21.01 -45.31 -11.89
C ASP A 203 -22.26 -44.45 -11.67
N GLU A 204 -22.99 -44.67 -10.57
CA GLU A 204 -24.17 -43.87 -10.21
C GLU A 204 -23.78 -42.43 -9.91
N ASN A 205 -22.69 -42.21 -9.13
CA ASN A 205 -22.19 -40.88 -8.84
C ASN A 205 -21.74 -40.15 -10.11
N LEU A 206 -21.10 -40.86 -11.04
CA LEU A 206 -20.63 -40.30 -12.30
C LEU A 206 -21.81 -39.87 -13.19
N ASP A 207 -22.85 -40.71 -13.28
CA ASP A 207 -24.09 -40.36 -13.99
C ASP A 207 -24.74 -39.12 -13.38
N LEU A 208 -24.93 -39.08 -12.07
CA LEU A 208 -25.50 -37.94 -11.36
C LEU A 208 -24.70 -36.66 -11.54
N PHE A 209 -23.37 -36.72 -11.45
CA PHE A 209 -22.50 -35.55 -11.61
C PHE A 209 -22.56 -34.99 -13.03
N ARG A 210 -22.61 -35.85 -14.05
CA ARG A 210 -22.80 -35.43 -15.46
C ARG A 210 -24.14 -34.75 -15.68
N ARG A 211 -25.20 -35.28 -15.06
CA ARG A 211 -26.54 -34.68 -15.10
C ARG A 211 -26.62 -33.36 -14.31
N MET A 212 -25.84 -33.22 -13.23
CA MET A 212 -25.69 -31.91 -12.58
C MET A 212 -25.11 -30.88 -13.55
N ARG A 213 -24.06 -31.22 -14.31
CA ARG A 213 -23.48 -30.36 -15.34
C ARG A 213 -24.46 -30.07 -16.50
N ALA A 214 -25.28 -31.03 -16.84
CA ALA A 214 -26.31 -30.90 -17.90
C ALA A 214 -27.48 -29.99 -17.49
N GLY A 215 -27.54 -29.53 -16.23
CA GLY A 215 -28.60 -28.64 -15.74
C GLY A 215 -29.92 -29.35 -15.41
N GLU A 216 -29.90 -30.66 -15.21
CA GLU A 216 -31.12 -31.40 -14.91
C GLU A 216 -31.66 -31.17 -13.49
N PHE A 217 -30.85 -30.60 -12.60
CA PHE A 217 -31.21 -30.42 -11.19
C PHE A 217 -31.18 -28.95 -10.80
N GLY A 218 -32.12 -28.54 -9.95
CA GLY A 218 -32.21 -27.17 -9.44
C GLY A 218 -31.17 -26.85 -8.39
N ASP A 219 -30.97 -25.55 -8.13
CA ASP A 219 -30.05 -25.03 -7.12
C ASP A 219 -30.28 -25.64 -5.74
N GLY A 220 -29.19 -26.02 -5.08
CA GLY A 220 -29.22 -26.57 -3.72
C GLY A 220 -29.80 -28.00 -3.59
N THR A 221 -30.19 -28.67 -4.69
CA THR A 221 -30.75 -30.03 -4.64
C THR A 221 -29.67 -31.11 -4.56
N LYS A 222 -28.51 -30.86 -5.11
CA LYS A 222 -27.35 -31.78 -5.12
C LYS A 222 -26.03 -31.02 -5.02
N VAL A 223 -25.06 -31.67 -4.41
CA VAL A 223 -23.65 -31.24 -4.35
C VAL A 223 -22.74 -32.42 -4.62
N LEU A 224 -21.54 -32.17 -5.14
CA LEU A 224 -20.47 -33.17 -5.15
C LEU A 224 -19.63 -32.96 -3.88
N ARG A 225 -19.38 -34.05 -3.15
CA ARG A 225 -18.54 -34.05 -1.92
C ARG A 225 -17.35 -34.97 -2.08
N ALA A 226 -16.22 -34.58 -1.50
CA ALA A 226 -15.11 -35.52 -1.29
C ALA A 226 -15.52 -36.59 -0.27
N LYS A 227 -14.95 -37.81 -0.40
CA LYS A 227 -15.17 -38.93 0.51
C LYS A 227 -13.88 -39.17 1.31
N ILE A 228 -13.78 -38.54 2.47
CA ILE A 228 -12.58 -38.55 3.31
C ILE A 228 -12.89 -39.26 4.65
N ASP A 229 -13.25 -38.49 5.69
CA ASP A 229 -13.52 -39.03 7.03
C ASP A 229 -14.44 -38.10 7.82
N MET A 230 -15.67 -38.52 8.08
CA MET A 230 -16.66 -37.73 8.84
C MET A 230 -16.33 -37.62 10.33
N ALA A 231 -15.37 -38.40 10.85
CA ALA A 231 -14.89 -38.32 12.22
C ALA A 231 -13.58 -37.51 12.38
N HIS A 232 -13.03 -36.97 11.29
CA HIS A 232 -11.76 -36.25 11.30
C HIS A 232 -11.79 -35.04 12.26
N THR A 233 -10.69 -34.78 12.97
CA THR A 233 -10.56 -33.66 13.93
C THR A 233 -10.65 -32.30 13.25
N ASN A 234 -10.06 -32.16 12.04
CA ASN A 234 -10.25 -30.99 11.19
C ASN A 234 -11.59 -31.10 10.46
N MET A 235 -12.49 -30.17 10.74
CA MET A 235 -13.84 -30.17 10.15
C MET A 235 -13.84 -29.98 8.63
N LEU A 236 -12.81 -29.40 8.04
CA LEU A 236 -12.68 -29.25 6.58
C LEU A 236 -12.39 -30.58 5.88
N MET A 237 -11.91 -31.59 6.61
CA MET A 237 -11.69 -32.96 6.11
C MET A 237 -12.93 -33.84 6.25
N ARG A 238 -14.05 -33.31 6.78
CA ARG A 238 -15.31 -34.06 6.95
C ARG A 238 -16.16 -33.97 5.69
N ASP A 239 -15.80 -34.74 4.68
CA ASP A 239 -16.44 -34.83 3.37
C ASP A 239 -16.86 -33.44 2.82
N PRO A 240 -15.89 -32.56 2.48
CA PRO A 240 -16.15 -31.20 2.02
C PRO A 240 -16.87 -31.18 0.66
N ILE A 241 -17.62 -30.12 0.41
CA ILE A 241 -18.29 -29.87 -0.88
C ILE A 241 -17.23 -29.44 -1.90
N LEU A 242 -17.24 -30.09 -3.08
CA LEU A 242 -16.38 -29.76 -4.22
C LEU A 242 -17.11 -28.92 -5.26
N TYR A 243 -18.36 -29.27 -5.59
CA TYR A 243 -19.22 -28.57 -6.53
C TYR A 243 -20.61 -28.33 -5.96
N ARG A 244 -21.18 -27.19 -6.32
CA ARG A 244 -22.56 -26.81 -6.07
C ARG A 244 -23.26 -26.48 -7.38
N ILE A 245 -24.59 -26.67 -7.42
CA ILE A 245 -25.45 -26.22 -8.54
C ILE A 245 -25.79 -24.74 -8.27
N LEU A 246 -25.63 -23.90 -9.29
CA LEU A 246 -25.97 -22.48 -9.25
C LEU A 246 -26.27 -22.00 -10.68
N HIS A 247 -27.53 -21.74 -11.00
CA HIS A 247 -27.95 -21.21 -12.30
C HIS A 247 -27.81 -19.69 -12.33
N THR A 248 -26.59 -19.23 -12.58
CA THR A 248 -26.24 -17.81 -12.65
C THR A 248 -25.16 -17.64 -13.69
N ASP A 249 -25.27 -16.60 -14.52
CA ASP A 249 -24.27 -16.27 -15.52
C ASP A 249 -22.95 -15.88 -14.86
N HIS A 250 -21.87 -16.44 -15.36
CA HIS A 250 -20.52 -16.11 -14.94
C HIS A 250 -19.93 -15.00 -15.82
N HIS A 251 -19.25 -14.02 -15.24
CA HIS A 251 -18.75 -12.83 -15.93
C HIS A 251 -17.82 -13.12 -17.14
N ARG A 252 -17.20 -14.31 -17.21
CA ARG A 252 -16.33 -14.73 -18.31
C ARG A 252 -16.90 -15.89 -19.13
N THR A 253 -17.54 -16.85 -18.50
CA THR A 253 -18.03 -18.07 -19.19
C THR A 253 -19.51 -18.02 -19.57
N GLY A 254 -20.22 -16.95 -19.17
CA GLY A 254 -21.67 -16.80 -19.42
C GLY A 254 -22.45 -17.93 -18.79
N ASP A 255 -23.40 -18.50 -19.55
CA ASP A 255 -24.29 -19.57 -19.17
C ASP A 255 -23.74 -21.00 -19.43
N LYS A 256 -22.43 -21.11 -19.79
CA LYS A 256 -21.81 -22.41 -20.11
C LYS A 256 -21.82 -23.40 -18.93
N TRP A 257 -21.83 -22.90 -17.71
CA TRP A 257 -21.78 -23.67 -16.49
C TRP A 257 -23.00 -23.41 -15.61
N CYS A 258 -23.55 -24.46 -15.01
CA CYS A 258 -24.56 -24.39 -13.96
C CYS A 258 -24.11 -25.10 -12.68
N ILE A 259 -22.90 -25.63 -12.67
CA ILE A 259 -22.21 -26.14 -11.48
C ILE A 259 -20.87 -25.39 -11.33
N TYR A 260 -20.56 -25.00 -10.11
CA TYR A 260 -19.34 -24.22 -9.82
C TYR A 260 -18.52 -24.89 -8.73
N PRO A 261 -17.19 -24.91 -8.90
CA PRO A 261 -16.29 -25.46 -7.90
C PRO A 261 -16.28 -24.59 -6.63
N MET A 262 -16.09 -25.23 -5.49
CA MET A 262 -15.81 -24.52 -4.24
C MET A 262 -14.34 -24.10 -4.20
N TYR A 263 -14.04 -23.07 -3.41
CA TYR A 263 -12.69 -22.53 -3.24
C TYR A 263 -11.65 -23.64 -2.96
N ASP A 264 -11.90 -24.47 -1.96
CA ASP A 264 -10.95 -25.52 -1.57
C ASP A 264 -10.66 -26.53 -2.68
N TRP A 265 -11.63 -26.77 -3.55
CA TRP A 265 -11.44 -27.64 -4.71
C TRP A 265 -10.65 -26.94 -5.83
N ALA A 266 -10.92 -25.68 -6.12
CA ALA A 266 -10.30 -24.98 -7.25
C ALA A 266 -8.86 -24.54 -6.97
N HIS A 267 -8.57 -24.15 -5.73
CA HIS A 267 -7.34 -23.43 -5.37
C HIS A 267 -6.07 -24.25 -5.60
N GLY A 268 -5.94 -25.41 -4.96
CA GLY A 268 -4.75 -26.26 -5.07
C GLY A 268 -4.52 -26.82 -6.47
N GLN A 269 -5.60 -27.17 -7.15
CA GLN A 269 -5.56 -27.68 -8.52
C GLN A 269 -5.15 -26.58 -9.51
N SER A 270 -5.62 -25.36 -9.34
CA SER A 270 -5.16 -24.21 -10.14
C SER A 270 -3.67 -23.96 -9.94
N ASP A 271 -3.20 -24.00 -8.68
CA ASP A 271 -1.76 -23.91 -8.36
C ASP A 271 -0.96 -25.02 -9.07
N SER A 272 -1.48 -26.23 -9.09
CA SER A 272 -0.87 -27.37 -9.78
C SER A 272 -0.80 -27.19 -11.30
N ILE A 273 -1.87 -26.69 -11.93
CA ILE A 273 -1.91 -26.39 -13.37
C ILE A 273 -0.85 -25.35 -13.73
N GLU A 274 -0.76 -24.29 -12.94
CA GLU A 274 0.18 -23.17 -13.14
C GLU A 274 1.63 -23.53 -12.73
N LYS A 275 1.86 -24.69 -12.14
CA LYS A 275 3.17 -25.10 -11.61
C LYS A 275 3.70 -24.17 -10.53
N ILE A 276 2.82 -23.70 -9.65
CA ILE A 276 3.19 -22.90 -8.49
C ILE A 276 3.96 -23.80 -7.52
N THR A 277 5.20 -23.43 -7.22
CA THR A 277 6.04 -24.20 -6.28
C THR A 277 5.77 -23.79 -4.84
N HIS A 278 5.53 -22.50 -4.60
CA HIS A 278 5.31 -21.93 -3.29
C HIS A 278 3.98 -21.15 -3.27
N SER A 279 2.94 -21.82 -2.80
CA SER A 279 1.58 -21.30 -2.63
C SER A 279 1.49 -20.54 -1.31
N ILE A 280 1.73 -19.22 -1.31
CA ILE A 280 1.82 -18.41 -0.09
C ILE A 280 0.47 -17.74 0.19
N CYS A 281 -0.09 -17.96 1.38
CA CYS A 281 -1.37 -17.40 1.82
C CYS A 281 -1.35 -16.97 3.30
N THR A 282 -2.47 -16.44 3.80
CA THR A 282 -2.57 -15.99 5.19
C THR A 282 -2.90 -17.15 6.13
N LEU A 283 -2.61 -16.98 7.45
CA LEU A 283 -2.78 -18.01 8.48
C LEU A 283 -4.21 -18.56 8.59
N GLU A 284 -5.22 -17.84 8.12
CA GLU A 284 -6.60 -18.34 8.10
C GLU A 284 -6.79 -19.58 7.22
N PHE A 285 -5.85 -19.83 6.30
CA PHE A 285 -5.83 -21.02 5.43
C PHE A 285 -5.00 -22.19 5.99
N ASP A 286 -4.40 -22.10 7.17
CA ASP A 286 -3.63 -23.19 7.77
C ASP A 286 -4.48 -24.45 7.97
N VAL A 287 -5.74 -24.28 8.39
CA VAL A 287 -6.70 -25.39 8.53
C VAL A 287 -7.14 -25.99 7.19
N HIS A 288 -6.96 -25.28 6.06
CA HIS A 288 -7.28 -25.74 4.72
C HIS A 288 -6.15 -26.57 4.08
N ARG A 289 -4.89 -26.38 4.51
CA ARG A 289 -3.73 -27.06 3.93
C ARG A 289 -3.85 -28.59 3.90
N PRO A 290 -4.34 -29.31 4.94
CA PRO A 290 -4.50 -30.77 4.84
C PRO A 290 -5.44 -31.21 3.72
N LEU A 291 -6.47 -30.40 3.40
CA LEU A 291 -7.39 -30.67 2.30
C LEU A 291 -6.74 -30.37 0.94
N TYR A 292 -5.96 -29.27 0.88
CA TYR A 292 -5.16 -28.90 -0.29
C TYR A 292 -4.19 -30.03 -0.67
N ASP A 293 -3.40 -30.53 0.29
CA ASP A 293 -2.44 -31.62 0.09
C ASP A 293 -3.17 -32.92 -0.31
N TRP A 294 -4.31 -33.23 0.32
CA TRP A 294 -5.10 -34.43 0.01
C TRP A 294 -5.55 -34.48 -1.45
N PHE A 295 -6.01 -33.35 -2.02
CA PHE A 295 -6.40 -33.33 -3.43
C PHE A 295 -5.23 -33.55 -4.38
N ILE A 296 -4.08 -32.92 -4.09
CA ILE A 296 -2.87 -33.08 -4.90
C ILE A 296 -2.39 -34.52 -4.89
N ASP A 297 -2.39 -35.14 -3.71
CA ASP A 297 -1.96 -36.51 -3.52
C ASP A 297 -2.91 -37.53 -4.19
N GLU A 298 -4.22 -37.40 -4.02
CA GLU A 298 -5.19 -38.34 -4.60
C GLU A 298 -5.25 -38.25 -6.13
N LEU A 299 -5.04 -37.06 -6.69
CA LEU A 299 -5.02 -36.83 -8.14
C LEU A 299 -3.63 -37.06 -8.77
N GLN A 300 -2.57 -37.22 -7.97
CA GLN A 300 -1.18 -37.35 -8.45
C GLN A 300 -0.79 -36.26 -9.44
N ILE A 301 -1.18 -35.01 -9.15
CA ILE A 301 -0.91 -33.83 -9.97
C ILE A 301 0.37 -33.13 -9.49
N PHE A 302 0.74 -32.00 -10.12
CA PHE A 302 1.97 -31.28 -9.75
C PHE A 302 1.96 -30.89 -8.26
N PRO A 303 3.02 -31.24 -7.50
CA PRO A 303 3.06 -31.08 -6.04
C PRO A 303 3.34 -29.64 -5.62
N SER A 304 2.37 -28.77 -5.77
CA SER A 304 2.40 -27.43 -5.17
C SER A 304 2.32 -27.54 -3.65
N HIS A 305 3.02 -26.64 -2.93
CA HIS A 305 3.00 -26.62 -1.47
C HIS A 305 2.47 -25.29 -0.94
N GLN A 306 1.55 -25.38 0.03
CA GLN A 306 0.96 -24.20 0.68
C GLN A 306 1.76 -23.82 1.93
N TYR A 307 2.02 -22.51 2.07
CA TYR A 307 2.72 -21.92 3.22
C TYR A 307 1.94 -20.71 3.72
N GLU A 308 1.78 -20.57 5.03
CA GLU A 308 0.96 -19.53 5.63
C GLU A 308 1.80 -18.53 6.42
N PHE A 309 1.36 -17.26 6.37
CA PHE A 309 1.93 -16.17 7.13
C PHE A 309 0.84 -15.31 7.80
N ALA A 310 1.20 -14.61 8.87
CA ALA A 310 0.29 -13.75 9.60
C ALA A 310 -0.21 -12.58 8.74
N ARG A 311 -1.53 -12.40 8.69
CA ARG A 311 -2.13 -11.26 8.03
C ARG A 311 -1.70 -9.93 8.66
N LEU A 312 -1.87 -8.83 7.94
CA LEU A 312 -1.65 -7.49 8.48
C LEU A 312 -2.89 -7.02 9.24
N ASN A 313 -2.73 -6.70 10.51
CA ASN A 313 -3.72 -5.95 11.28
C ASN A 313 -3.11 -4.60 11.67
N LEU A 314 -3.86 -3.50 11.48
CA LEU A 314 -3.44 -2.15 11.82
C LEU A 314 -4.32 -1.58 12.92
N THR A 315 -3.71 -0.82 13.83
CA THR A 315 -4.47 -0.02 14.80
C THR A 315 -5.35 1.01 14.08
N TYR A 316 -6.47 1.39 14.68
CA TYR A 316 -7.42 2.40 14.16
C TYR A 316 -7.98 2.10 12.77
N THR A 317 -7.96 0.82 12.34
CA THR A 317 -8.28 0.43 10.97
C THR A 317 -9.15 -0.82 10.96
N ILE A 318 -10.17 -0.84 10.10
CA ILE A 318 -10.99 -2.02 9.80
C ILE A 318 -10.59 -2.52 8.42
N MET A 319 -10.37 -3.85 8.29
CA MET A 319 -10.06 -4.49 7.02
C MET A 319 -11.16 -5.44 6.54
N SER A 320 -12.22 -5.61 7.33
CA SER A 320 -13.37 -6.43 6.94
C SER A 320 -14.13 -5.76 5.78
N LYS A 321 -14.13 -6.40 4.61
CA LYS A 321 -14.85 -5.94 3.42
C LYS A 321 -16.31 -5.62 3.70
N ARG A 322 -17.01 -6.46 4.46
CA ARG A 322 -18.41 -6.25 4.83
C ARG A 322 -18.60 -4.95 5.63
N LYS A 323 -17.71 -4.68 6.59
CA LYS A 323 -17.76 -3.46 7.41
C LYS A 323 -17.39 -2.22 6.58
N LEU A 324 -16.38 -2.34 5.70
CA LEU A 324 -16.02 -1.25 4.78
C LEU A 324 -17.17 -0.91 3.82
N LEU A 325 -17.88 -1.92 3.31
CA LEU A 325 -19.07 -1.71 2.48
C LEU A 325 -20.17 -0.96 3.24
N GLN A 326 -20.38 -1.24 4.53
CA GLN A 326 -21.33 -0.51 5.38
C GLN A 326 -20.97 0.98 5.50
N LEU A 327 -19.67 1.33 5.59
CA LEU A 327 -19.24 2.74 5.62
C LEU A 327 -19.62 3.46 4.33
N VAL A 328 -19.46 2.80 3.19
CA VAL A 328 -19.83 3.35 1.87
C VAL A 328 -21.35 3.49 1.73
N GLN A 329 -22.10 2.43 2.07
CA GLN A 329 -23.56 2.41 1.97
C GLN A 329 -24.23 3.43 2.89
N ASN A 330 -23.69 3.62 4.10
CA ASN A 330 -24.17 4.60 5.07
C ASN A 330 -23.65 6.03 4.79
N LYS A 331 -22.89 6.22 3.70
CA LYS A 331 -22.34 7.53 3.30
C LYS A 331 -21.45 8.18 4.37
N ILE A 332 -20.80 7.39 5.22
CA ILE A 332 -19.79 7.87 6.17
C ILE A 332 -18.52 8.30 5.42
N VAL A 333 -18.24 7.60 4.35
CA VAL A 333 -17.17 7.88 3.38
C VAL A 333 -17.75 8.12 1.99
N SER A 334 -17.05 8.87 1.14
CA SER A 334 -17.51 9.23 -0.21
C SER A 334 -17.53 8.07 -1.21
N GLY A 335 -16.80 6.98 -0.91
CA GLY A 335 -16.67 5.80 -1.75
C GLY A 335 -15.46 4.97 -1.35
N TRP A 336 -15.16 3.97 -2.16
CA TRP A 336 -14.02 3.07 -1.92
C TRP A 336 -12.66 3.76 -2.05
N ASP A 337 -12.59 4.88 -2.74
CA ASP A 337 -11.41 5.73 -2.90
C ASP A 337 -11.37 6.92 -1.94
N ASP A 338 -12.25 6.98 -0.93
CA ASP A 338 -12.19 8.00 0.11
C ASP A 338 -10.83 7.91 0.84
N PRO A 339 -10.06 9.00 0.95
CA PRO A 339 -8.72 9.00 1.55
C PRO A 339 -8.64 8.50 3.00
N ARG A 340 -9.76 8.26 3.68
CA ARG A 340 -9.83 7.66 5.02
C ARG A 340 -9.93 6.14 5.00
N MET A 341 -10.22 5.55 3.83
CA MET A 341 -10.35 4.11 3.66
C MET A 341 -8.97 3.43 3.59
N PRO A 342 -8.84 2.17 4.05
CA PRO A 342 -7.58 1.43 3.97
C PRO A 342 -7.35 0.76 2.61
N THR A 343 -8.14 1.09 1.58
CA THR A 343 -7.97 0.55 0.23
C THR A 343 -6.74 1.15 -0.45
N ILE A 344 -6.11 0.41 -1.34
CA ILE A 344 -4.93 0.88 -2.09
C ILE A 344 -5.31 2.09 -2.94
N THR A 345 -6.48 2.07 -3.56
CA THR A 345 -7.02 3.18 -4.35
C THR A 345 -7.20 4.45 -3.50
N ALA A 346 -7.71 4.33 -2.27
CA ALA A 346 -7.86 5.44 -1.32
C ALA A 346 -6.51 5.99 -0.86
N MET A 347 -5.56 5.12 -0.52
CA MET A 347 -4.20 5.51 -0.15
C MET A 347 -3.50 6.25 -1.28
N ARG A 348 -3.64 5.78 -2.53
CA ARG A 348 -3.14 6.45 -3.73
C ARG A 348 -3.75 7.84 -3.89
N ARG A 349 -5.07 7.98 -3.76
CA ARG A 349 -5.78 9.28 -3.80
C ARG A 349 -5.35 10.21 -2.66
N ARG A 350 -5.12 9.67 -1.46
CA ARG A 350 -4.59 10.45 -0.33
C ARG A 350 -3.18 10.97 -0.60
N GLY A 351 -2.41 10.27 -1.45
CA GLY A 351 -1.06 10.67 -1.85
C GLY A 351 0.04 9.79 -1.29
N TYR A 352 -0.27 8.62 -0.74
CA TYR A 352 0.73 7.63 -0.37
C TYR A 352 1.51 7.19 -1.61
N THR A 353 2.77 6.81 -1.43
CA THR A 353 3.64 6.38 -2.51
C THR A 353 3.80 4.86 -2.50
N PRO A 354 3.97 4.23 -3.68
CA PRO A 354 4.27 2.80 -3.75
C PRO A 354 5.53 2.42 -2.98
N ALA A 355 6.56 3.27 -3.01
CA ALA A 355 7.82 3.04 -2.31
C ALA A 355 7.62 2.99 -0.79
N ALA A 356 6.82 3.90 -0.22
CA ALA A 356 6.49 3.91 1.20
C ALA A 356 5.74 2.63 1.62
N ILE A 357 4.76 2.18 0.82
CA ILE A 357 4.00 0.96 1.11
C ILE A 357 4.89 -0.28 1.04
N ARG A 358 5.77 -0.39 0.04
CA ARG A 358 6.72 -1.50 -0.05
C ARG A 358 7.71 -1.52 1.12
N ALA A 359 8.27 -0.36 1.48
CA ALA A 359 9.18 -0.24 2.62
C ALA A 359 8.49 -0.58 3.95
N PHE A 360 7.24 -0.16 4.12
CA PHE A 360 6.41 -0.56 5.26
C PHE A 360 6.18 -2.08 5.29
N ALA A 361 5.79 -2.69 4.17
CA ALA A 361 5.55 -4.13 4.08
C ALA A 361 6.82 -4.94 4.40
N ASP A 362 7.98 -4.51 3.90
CA ASP A 362 9.29 -5.11 4.21
C ASP A 362 9.63 -4.97 5.70
N ARG A 363 9.40 -3.80 6.30
CA ARG A 363 9.66 -3.55 7.72
C ARG A 363 8.76 -4.38 8.64
N VAL A 364 7.48 -4.54 8.30
CA VAL A 364 6.54 -5.41 9.03
C VAL A 364 7.01 -6.87 8.95
N GLY A 365 7.53 -7.25 7.78
CA GLY A 365 8.07 -8.58 7.55
C GLY A 365 7.02 -9.69 7.60
N VAL A 366 7.49 -10.92 7.79
CA VAL A 366 6.70 -12.15 7.78
C VAL A 366 6.75 -12.82 9.14
N ALA A 367 5.60 -13.14 9.70
CA ALA A 367 5.47 -13.80 11.00
C ALA A 367 4.52 -15.01 10.91
N LYS A 368 4.70 -15.98 11.81
CA LYS A 368 3.81 -17.16 11.99
C LYS A 368 2.74 -16.95 13.07
N ARG A 369 2.62 -15.74 13.61
CA ARG A 369 1.62 -15.37 14.63
C ARG A 369 1.04 -14.03 14.31
N ASP A 370 -0.27 -13.90 14.47
CA ASP A 370 -0.96 -12.62 14.30
C ASP A 370 -0.43 -11.58 15.27
N ASN A 371 -0.24 -10.39 14.75
CA ASN A 371 0.16 -9.20 15.50
C ASN A 371 -0.63 -7.99 14.99
N VAL A 372 -0.66 -6.94 15.79
CA VAL A 372 -1.24 -5.65 15.43
C VAL A 372 -0.10 -4.66 15.27
N ILE A 373 -0.06 -4.00 14.15
CA ILE A 373 0.96 -3.00 13.80
C ILE A 373 0.36 -1.60 14.01
N ASP A 374 1.12 -0.72 14.64
CA ASP A 374 0.70 0.67 14.81
C ASP A 374 0.61 1.39 13.45
N LEU A 375 -0.51 2.08 13.18
CA LEU A 375 -0.70 2.87 11.97
C LEU A 375 0.39 3.95 11.83
N GLY A 376 0.92 4.46 12.94
CA GLY A 376 2.02 5.42 12.96
C GLY A 376 3.29 4.91 12.27
N LEU A 377 3.52 3.59 12.25
CA LEU A 377 4.63 2.99 11.50
C LEU A 377 4.45 3.15 9.98
N LEU A 378 3.23 2.94 9.46
CA LEU A 378 2.93 3.20 8.05
C LEU A 378 3.13 4.68 7.72
N GLU A 379 2.61 5.58 8.56
CA GLU A 379 2.79 7.02 8.39
C GLU A 379 4.26 7.46 8.47
N PHE A 380 5.08 6.77 9.27
CA PHE A 380 6.53 7.00 9.32
C PHE A 380 7.16 6.75 7.95
N PHE A 381 6.92 5.60 7.32
CA PHE A 381 7.46 5.29 6.00
C PHE A 381 6.96 6.24 4.91
N VAL A 382 5.70 6.68 5.01
CA VAL A 382 5.15 7.70 4.10
C VAL A 382 5.90 9.03 4.26
N ARG A 383 6.18 9.48 5.49
CA ARG A 383 6.98 10.69 5.75
C ARG A 383 8.41 10.57 5.22
N GLU A 384 9.06 9.45 5.48
CA GLU A 384 10.44 9.19 5.04
C GLU A 384 10.59 9.25 3.53
N ASP A 385 9.65 8.67 2.79
CA ASP A 385 9.68 8.71 1.33
C ASP A 385 9.33 10.11 0.81
N LEU A 386 8.26 10.72 1.31
CA LEU A 386 7.85 12.05 0.90
C LEU A 386 8.89 13.13 1.23
N ASN A 387 9.69 12.96 2.27
CA ASN A 387 10.78 13.88 2.58
C ASN A 387 11.81 13.96 1.45
N LYS A 388 12.03 12.87 0.74
CA LYS A 388 12.98 12.78 -0.39
C LYS A 388 12.40 13.34 -1.68
N VAL A 389 11.11 13.08 -1.94
CA VAL A 389 10.51 13.33 -3.27
C VAL A 389 9.62 14.57 -3.34
N ALA A 390 8.99 14.99 -2.23
CA ALA A 390 8.05 16.10 -2.22
C ALA A 390 8.76 17.44 -2.18
N GLU A 391 8.40 18.32 -3.11
CA GLU A 391 8.89 19.70 -3.11
C GLU A 391 8.24 20.52 -1.99
N ARG A 392 9.03 21.45 -1.40
CA ARG A 392 8.56 22.36 -0.35
C ARG A 392 7.80 23.51 -0.98
N ARG A 393 6.66 23.86 -0.40
CA ARG A 393 5.84 25.00 -0.79
C ARG A 393 5.32 25.69 0.47
N MET A 394 5.05 27.00 0.36
CA MET A 394 4.41 27.72 1.44
C MET A 394 2.90 27.78 1.20
N ALA A 395 2.14 27.36 2.21
CA ALA A 395 0.69 27.46 2.26
C ALA A 395 0.28 27.75 3.70
N VAL A 396 -0.73 28.58 3.87
CA VAL A 396 -1.27 28.99 5.18
C VAL A 396 -2.68 28.41 5.29
N ILE A 397 -2.87 27.56 6.29
CA ILE A 397 -4.12 26.81 6.51
C ILE A 397 -5.13 27.65 7.30
N ASN A 398 -4.69 28.29 8.39
CA ASN A 398 -5.51 29.13 9.23
C ASN A 398 -4.93 30.57 9.19
N PRO A 399 -5.37 31.41 8.24
CA PRO A 399 -4.70 32.64 7.91
C PRO A 399 -4.95 33.76 8.93
N LEU A 400 -3.87 34.37 9.41
CA LEU A 400 -3.85 35.65 10.14
C LEU A 400 -3.15 36.68 9.26
N LYS A 401 -3.81 37.82 9.02
CA LYS A 401 -3.27 38.89 8.22
C LYS A 401 -2.18 39.67 8.97
N VAL A 402 -1.07 39.94 8.30
CA VAL A 402 0.03 40.79 8.80
C VAL A 402 0.27 41.94 7.81
N VAL A 403 0.24 43.17 8.29
CA VAL A 403 0.60 44.36 7.55
C VAL A 403 1.97 44.86 8.00
N ILE A 404 2.92 44.95 7.07
CA ILE A 404 4.26 45.42 7.33
C ILE A 404 4.31 46.93 7.10
N THR A 405 4.20 47.70 8.18
CA THR A 405 3.88 49.13 8.13
C THR A 405 4.97 49.98 7.47
N ASN A 406 6.23 49.62 7.62
CA ASN A 406 7.38 50.30 7.03
C ASN A 406 7.85 49.71 5.69
N TYR A 407 7.10 48.76 5.09
CA TYR A 407 7.35 48.25 3.74
C TYR A 407 6.60 49.13 2.70
N PRO A 408 7.25 49.50 1.56
CA PRO A 408 6.62 50.37 0.56
C PRO A 408 5.35 49.73 -0.03
N GLU A 409 4.26 50.51 -0.13
CA GLU A 409 2.92 50.02 -0.49
C GLU A 409 2.83 49.28 -1.83
N ARG A 410 3.57 49.75 -2.82
CA ARG A 410 3.53 49.20 -4.19
C ARG A 410 4.72 48.32 -4.54
N LYS A 411 5.61 48.08 -3.57
CA LYS A 411 6.79 47.24 -3.80
C LYS A 411 6.39 45.78 -3.73
N THR A 412 6.76 45.02 -4.77
CA THR A 412 6.82 43.55 -4.75
C THR A 412 8.26 43.15 -5.04
N GLU A 413 8.77 42.19 -4.32
CA GLU A 413 10.05 41.56 -4.58
C GLU A 413 9.93 40.04 -4.50
N GLU A 414 10.87 39.33 -5.07
CA GLU A 414 10.84 37.88 -5.13
C GLU A 414 11.99 37.29 -4.32
N PHE A 415 11.66 36.33 -3.46
CA PHE A 415 12.66 35.54 -2.75
C PHE A 415 12.89 34.20 -3.46
N GLU A 416 14.15 33.84 -3.55
CA GLU A 416 14.55 32.52 -4.06
C GLU A 416 14.42 31.49 -2.94
N CYS A 417 13.57 30.48 -3.16
CA CYS A 417 13.22 29.46 -2.19
C CYS A 417 13.62 28.07 -2.71
N VAL A 418 14.30 27.28 -1.89
CA VAL A 418 14.70 25.90 -2.24
C VAL A 418 13.47 25.00 -2.38
N ASN A 419 13.39 24.25 -3.47
CA ASN A 419 12.28 23.32 -3.70
C ASN A 419 12.39 22.06 -2.83
N ASN A 420 13.57 21.45 -2.73
CA ASN A 420 13.79 20.33 -1.83
C ASN A 420 15.22 20.33 -1.30
N PRO A 421 15.46 20.54 0.01
CA PRO A 421 16.80 20.54 0.57
C PRO A 421 17.48 19.16 0.56
N GLU A 422 16.71 18.06 0.47
CA GLU A 422 17.23 16.69 0.34
C GLU A 422 17.58 16.32 -1.12
N ASN A 423 17.08 17.10 -2.09
CA ASN A 423 17.33 16.91 -3.52
C ASN A 423 17.74 18.22 -4.19
N PRO A 424 19.02 18.52 -4.31
CA PRO A 424 19.50 19.75 -4.96
C PRO A 424 19.07 19.89 -6.43
N GLU A 425 18.79 18.78 -7.13
CA GLU A 425 18.35 18.79 -8.53
C GLU A 425 16.91 19.35 -8.70
N ALA A 426 16.13 19.38 -7.62
CA ALA A 426 14.81 20.00 -7.62
C ALA A 426 14.89 21.54 -7.81
N GLY A 427 16.09 22.14 -7.62
CA GLY A 427 16.32 23.55 -7.85
C GLY A 427 15.60 24.46 -6.88
N THR A 428 15.34 25.70 -7.36
CA THR A 428 14.71 26.77 -6.58
C THR A 428 13.50 27.33 -7.31
N ARG A 429 12.71 28.13 -6.60
CA ARG A 429 11.58 28.88 -7.13
C ARG A 429 11.56 30.29 -6.58
N LYS A 430 10.88 31.19 -7.28
CA LYS A 430 10.66 32.57 -6.83
C LYS A 430 9.31 32.69 -6.16
N VAL A 431 9.31 33.25 -4.94
CA VAL A 431 8.09 33.51 -4.17
C VAL A 431 7.94 35.02 -3.97
N PRO A 432 6.82 35.62 -4.43
CA PRO A 432 6.61 37.07 -4.30
C PRO A 432 6.32 37.44 -2.85
N PHE A 433 6.89 38.59 -2.43
CA PHE A 433 6.69 39.23 -1.14
C PHE A 433 6.06 40.64 -1.34
N SER A 434 5.12 40.97 -0.49
CA SER A 434 4.42 42.25 -0.50
C SER A 434 4.23 42.80 0.91
N ARG A 435 3.74 44.06 1.02
CA ARG A 435 3.43 44.72 2.29
C ARG A 435 2.46 43.92 3.17
N GLU A 436 1.48 43.27 2.58
CA GLU A 436 0.51 42.44 3.27
C GLU A 436 0.82 40.96 3.01
N ILE A 437 0.85 40.19 4.08
CA ILE A 437 1.08 38.75 4.05
C ILE A 437 0.09 38.00 4.95
N TYR A 438 -0.10 36.71 4.72
CA TYR A 438 -0.75 35.83 5.66
C TYR A 438 0.28 34.92 6.32
N ILE A 439 0.09 34.66 7.62
CA ILE A 439 0.80 33.67 8.44
C ILE A 439 -0.21 32.71 9.06
N GLU A 440 0.25 31.60 9.66
CA GLU A 440 -0.66 30.78 10.47
C GLU A 440 -1.11 31.56 11.72
N HIS A 441 -2.40 31.46 12.04
CA HIS A 441 -2.93 32.06 13.28
C HIS A 441 -2.21 31.53 14.51
N ASP A 442 -1.83 30.24 14.52
CA ASP A 442 -1.09 29.59 15.60
C ASP A 442 0.37 30.08 15.72
N ASP A 443 0.88 30.81 14.73
CA ASP A 443 2.21 31.44 14.80
C ASP A 443 2.20 32.76 15.55
N PHE A 444 1.04 33.20 16.06
CA PHE A 444 0.90 34.36 16.93
C PHE A 444 0.24 33.99 18.26
N MET A 445 0.72 34.58 19.35
CA MET A 445 0.13 34.49 20.69
C MET A 445 0.33 35.79 21.45
N LYS A 446 -0.75 36.34 22.02
CA LYS A 446 -0.74 37.59 22.80
C LYS A 446 0.08 37.46 24.08
N GLU A 447 -0.18 36.42 24.83
CA GLU A 447 0.47 36.10 26.10
C GLU A 447 1.21 34.76 26.01
N PRO A 448 2.41 34.74 25.43
CA PRO A 448 3.11 33.50 25.15
C PRO A 448 3.79 32.92 26.41
N PRO A 449 3.86 31.59 26.54
CA PRO A 449 4.67 30.95 27.57
C PRO A 449 6.17 31.17 27.32
N SER A 450 7.00 30.95 28.33
CA SER A 450 8.43 31.30 28.34
C SER A 450 9.29 30.69 27.20
N LYS A 451 8.84 29.62 26.56
CA LYS A 451 9.55 28.93 25.46
C LYS A 451 8.83 29.03 24.11
N TYR A 452 7.98 30.04 23.94
CA TYR A 452 7.30 30.28 22.67
C TYR A 452 8.23 31.07 21.72
N TYR A 453 8.70 30.44 20.67
CA TYR A 453 9.62 31.01 19.68
C TYR A 453 8.90 31.35 18.36
N ARG A 454 7.74 32.01 18.48
CA ARG A 454 6.95 32.52 17.37
C ARG A 454 6.61 33.99 17.61
N LEU A 455 5.73 34.57 16.81
CA LEU A 455 5.39 35.98 16.90
C LEU A 455 4.53 36.29 18.13
N SER A 456 4.84 37.39 18.81
CA SER A 456 4.04 37.94 19.91
C SER A 456 4.30 39.44 20.03
N PRO A 457 3.50 40.24 20.77
CA PRO A 457 3.67 41.65 20.92
C PRO A 457 5.10 42.05 21.32
N GLY A 458 5.72 42.94 20.56
CA GLY A 458 7.08 43.42 20.78
C GLY A 458 8.21 42.43 20.50
N LYS A 459 7.91 41.21 19.99
CA LYS A 459 8.91 40.20 19.67
C LYS A 459 9.14 40.09 18.16
N GLU A 460 10.37 39.66 17.83
CA GLU A 460 10.80 39.41 16.47
C GLU A 460 10.68 37.93 16.10
N VAL A 461 10.36 37.68 14.84
CA VAL A 461 10.41 36.35 14.22
C VAL A 461 10.98 36.49 12.80
N ARG A 462 11.56 35.41 12.29
CA ARG A 462 12.03 35.31 10.92
C ARG A 462 10.93 34.79 9.99
N LEU A 463 10.65 35.50 8.95
CA LEU A 463 9.91 34.98 7.80
C LEU A 463 10.80 34.03 7.00
N ARG A 464 10.36 32.83 6.75
CA ARG A 464 11.10 31.82 5.98
C ARG A 464 11.57 32.40 4.64
N TYR A 465 12.85 32.35 4.33
CA TYR A 465 13.50 32.97 3.17
C TYR A 465 13.44 34.50 3.10
N GLY A 466 12.66 35.16 3.97
CA GLY A 466 12.40 36.59 3.94
C GLY A 466 13.12 37.37 5.05
N TYR A 467 12.44 38.36 5.57
CA TYR A 467 12.93 39.31 6.55
C TYR A 467 12.66 38.90 7.99
N LEU A 468 13.33 39.56 8.93
CA LEU A 468 12.91 39.64 10.31
C LEU A 468 11.75 40.65 10.40
N ILE A 469 10.67 40.25 11.10
CA ILE A 469 9.56 41.12 11.43
C ILE A 469 9.34 41.20 12.93
N LYS A 470 8.83 42.33 13.42
CA LYS A 470 8.48 42.57 14.82
C LYS A 470 7.04 43.00 14.92
N CYS A 471 6.26 42.41 15.81
CA CYS A 471 4.87 42.81 16.04
C CYS A 471 4.84 44.08 16.90
N GLU A 472 4.29 45.16 16.32
CA GLU A 472 4.18 46.44 17.01
C GLU A 472 2.74 46.68 17.55
N GLU A 473 1.72 46.21 16.83
CA GLU A 473 0.31 46.45 17.20
C GLU A 473 -0.54 45.21 16.85
N VAL A 474 -1.52 44.89 17.67
CA VAL A 474 -2.50 43.83 17.48
C VAL A 474 -3.88 44.40 17.30
N ILE A 475 -4.55 44.08 16.19
CA ILE A 475 -5.90 44.50 15.90
C ILE A 475 -6.86 43.36 16.19
N GLU A 476 -7.89 43.65 16.99
CA GLU A 476 -8.90 42.70 17.42
C GLU A 476 -10.29 43.12 16.93
N ASP A 477 -11.16 42.14 16.76
CA ASP A 477 -12.59 42.37 16.53
C ASP A 477 -13.34 42.70 17.85
N ALA A 478 -14.63 42.96 17.75
CA ALA A 478 -15.47 43.28 18.90
C ALA A 478 -15.59 42.17 19.94
N ASN A 479 -15.19 40.94 19.57
CA ASN A 479 -15.20 39.75 20.45
C ASN A 479 -13.82 39.46 21.06
N GLY A 480 -12.79 40.27 20.73
CA GLY A 480 -11.42 40.08 21.20
C GLY A 480 -10.61 39.07 20.37
N ASN A 481 -11.09 38.63 19.21
CA ASN A 481 -10.34 37.79 18.33
C ASN A 481 -9.33 38.63 17.52
N VAL A 482 -8.10 38.13 17.40
CA VAL A 482 -7.06 38.78 16.62
C VAL A 482 -7.37 38.63 15.12
N THR A 483 -7.48 39.74 14.41
CA THR A 483 -7.85 39.81 12.98
C THR A 483 -6.70 40.30 12.09
N GLU A 484 -5.82 41.14 12.61
CA GLU A 484 -4.67 41.69 11.89
C GLU A 484 -3.52 41.99 12.86
N LEU A 485 -2.31 41.82 12.38
CA LEU A 485 -1.09 42.27 13.08
C LEU A 485 -0.42 43.39 12.26
N ARG A 486 0.02 44.44 12.93
CA ARG A 486 0.88 45.46 12.35
C ARG A 486 2.31 45.22 12.80
N CYS A 487 3.18 44.96 11.84
CA CYS A 487 4.57 44.64 12.08
C CYS A 487 5.50 45.63 11.38
N SER A 488 6.66 45.86 11.95
CA SER A 488 7.81 46.45 11.24
C SER A 488 8.73 45.32 10.72
N TYR A 489 9.44 45.58 9.62
CA TYR A 489 10.51 44.66 9.15
C TYR A 489 11.87 45.34 9.23
N ASP A 490 12.93 44.54 9.34
CA ASP A 490 14.31 44.98 9.27
C ASP A 490 14.82 44.85 7.81
N PRO A 491 14.97 45.96 7.06
CA PRO A 491 15.41 45.93 5.67
C PRO A 491 16.80 45.32 5.46
N ALA A 492 17.67 45.33 6.49
CA ALA A 492 19.01 44.76 6.40
C ALA A 492 19.07 43.26 6.66
N SER A 493 17.93 42.64 7.01
CA SER A 493 17.81 41.20 7.32
C SER A 493 17.39 40.34 6.13
N GLY A 494 17.43 40.86 4.91
CA GLY A 494 17.07 40.13 3.70
C GLY A 494 17.90 38.85 3.53
N GLY A 495 17.23 37.74 3.15
CA GLY A 495 17.87 36.41 3.10
C GLY A 495 18.06 35.75 4.47
N GLY A 496 17.54 36.35 5.53
CA GLY A 496 17.36 35.70 6.83
C GLY A 496 18.48 35.85 7.87
N SER A 497 19.46 36.70 7.67
CA SER A 497 20.48 37.03 8.70
C SER A 497 20.28 38.45 9.22
N SER A 498 20.42 38.67 10.51
CA SER A 498 20.47 40.03 11.06
C SER A 498 21.81 40.67 10.77
N SER A 499 21.82 41.95 10.37
CA SER A 499 23.06 42.70 10.10
C SER A 499 23.91 42.94 11.34
N ASP A 500 23.30 42.95 12.51
CA ASP A 500 23.92 43.18 13.83
C ASP A 500 24.27 41.89 14.58
N GLY A 501 24.09 40.71 13.96
CA GLY A 501 24.45 39.42 14.56
C GLY A 501 23.49 38.91 15.65
N ARG A 502 22.35 39.60 15.90
CA ARG A 502 21.37 39.10 16.89
C ARG A 502 20.74 37.80 16.43
N LYS A 503 20.54 36.87 17.39
CA LYS A 503 19.95 35.54 17.11
C LYS A 503 18.45 35.56 17.33
N VAL A 504 17.67 35.50 16.24
CA VAL A 504 16.21 35.29 16.27
C VAL A 504 15.94 33.81 16.09
N LYS A 505 15.33 33.16 17.10
CA LYS A 505 15.14 31.69 17.13
C LYS A 505 13.93 31.22 16.33
N GLY A 506 12.90 32.04 16.21
CA GLY A 506 11.65 31.66 15.54
C GLY A 506 11.74 31.82 14.03
N VAL A 507 11.22 30.83 13.30
CA VAL A 507 11.00 30.90 11.85
C VAL A 507 9.56 30.52 11.56
N ILE A 508 8.82 31.36 10.84
CA ILE A 508 7.45 31.11 10.40
C ILE A 508 7.35 31.18 8.87
N HIS A 509 6.44 30.42 8.29
CA HIS A 509 6.13 30.50 6.86
C HIS A 509 5.01 31.53 6.63
N TRP A 510 4.88 31.95 5.39
CA TRP A 510 3.98 33.03 5.01
C TRP A 510 3.62 32.93 3.52
N VAL A 511 2.57 33.66 3.11
CA VAL A 511 2.26 33.90 1.69
C VAL A 511 1.89 35.37 1.51
N SER A 512 2.26 35.95 0.36
CA SER A 512 1.88 37.34 0.02
C SER A 512 0.38 37.45 -0.18
N ALA A 513 -0.31 38.30 0.53
CA ALA A 513 -1.76 38.49 0.41
C ALA A 513 -2.19 38.91 -1.00
N GLN A 514 -1.36 39.72 -1.67
CA GLN A 514 -1.62 40.23 -3.03
C GLN A 514 -1.49 39.12 -4.09
N HIS A 515 -0.63 38.13 -3.89
CA HIS A 515 -0.30 37.13 -4.89
C HIS A 515 -0.79 35.70 -4.54
N ALA A 516 -1.24 35.51 -3.31
CA ALA A 516 -1.73 34.22 -2.84
C ALA A 516 -2.93 33.73 -3.65
N ARG A 517 -3.00 32.42 -3.82
CA ARG A 517 -4.14 31.74 -4.43
C ARG A 517 -4.98 31.08 -3.36
N ARG A 518 -6.29 31.20 -3.47
CA ARG A 518 -7.21 30.44 -2.63
C ARG A 518 -7.28 29.01 -3.12
N ALA A 519 -7.32 28.06 -2.17
CA ALA A 519 -7.46 26.65 -2.44
C ALA A 519 -8.26 26.00 -1.30
N GLU A 520 -8.67 24.75 -1.51
CA GLU A 520 -9.31 23.91 -0.50
C GLU A 520 -8.26 22.95 0.08
N ALA A 521 -8.18 22.84 1.40
CA ALA A 521 -7.44 21.77 2.06
C ALA A 521 -8.40 20.80 2.74
N ARG A 522 -8.22 19.51 2.50
CA ARG A 522 -8.89 18.40 3.17
C ARG A 522 -7.94 17.79 4.17
N LEU A 523 -8.16 18.09 5.44
CA LEU A 523 -7.30 17.65 6.54
C LEU A 523 -7.79 16.29 7.04
N PHE A 524 -7.35 15.23 6.38
CA PHE A 524 -7.70 13.87 6.76
C PHE A 524 -6.95 13.43 8.02
N ASP A 525 -7.66 12.72 8.90
CA ASP A 525 -7.14 12.03 10.08
C ASP A 525 -7.59 10.56 10.09
N LYS A 526 -7.35 9.85 11.18
CA LYS A 526 -7.81 8.47 11.41
C LYS A 526 -9.33 8.41 11.35
N LEU A 527 -9.87 7.40 10.68
CA LEU A 527 -11.33 7.22 10.58
C LEU A 527 -11.95 6.79 11.91
N PHE A 528 -11.18 6.12 12.78
CA PHE A 528 -11.65 5.62 14.08
C PHE A 528 -10.83 6.21 15.22
N ILE A 529 -11.49 6.45 16.37
CA ILE A 529 -10.86 6.92 17.60
C ILE A 529 -10.33 5.78 18.46
N ARG A 530 -10.86 4.55 18.29
CA ARG A 530 -10.47 3.35 19.05
C ARG A 530 -9.34 2.62 18.35
N GLU A 531 -8.35 2.15 19.11
CA GLU A 531 -7.19 1.44 18.58
C GLU A 531 -7.56 0.14 17.87
N ASN A 532 -8.49 -0.63 18.44
CA ASN A 532 -9.08 -1.80 17.79
C ASN A 532 -10.61 -1.60 17.61
N PRO A 533 -11.06 -1.02 16.52
CA PRO A 533 -12.48 -0.76 16.28
C PRO A 533 -13.28 -2.05 16.00
N ASP A 534 -12.62 -3.17 15.67
CA ASP A 534 -13.29 -4.46 15.49
C ASP A 534 -13.71 -5.12 16.82
N ALA A 535 -13.04 -4.77 17.93
CA ALA A 535 -13.38 -5.24 19.28
C ALA A 535 -14.38 -4.27 19.95
N ALA A 536 -15.63 -4.32 19.50
CA ALA A 536 -16.70 -3.53 20.11
C ALA A 536 -17.11 -4.10 21.47
N ASP A 537 -17.48 -3.20 22.39
CA ASP A 537 -18.02 -3.57 23.69
C ASP A 537 -19.47 -4.09 23.53
N GLU A 538 -20.03 -4.70 24.60
CA GLU A 538 -21.38 -5.26 24.56
C GLU A 538 -22.42 -4.18 24.24
N GLY A 539 -23.20 -4.39 23.19
CA GLY A 539 -24.21 -3.43 22.72
C GLY A 539 -23.70 -2.35 21.77
N GLU A 540 -22.40 -2.28 21.53
CA GLU A 540 -21.77 -1.33 20.60
C GLU A 540 -21.36 -2.01 19.28
N THR A 541 -21.10 -1.19 18.28
CA THR A 541 -20.60 -1.61 16.97
C THR A 541 -19.37 -0.78 16.61
N PHE A 542 -18.64 -1.19 15.58
CA PHE A 542 -17.51 -0.40 15.08
C PHE A 542 -17.90 1.02 14.64
N MET A 543 -19.19 1.27 14.35
CA MET A 543 -19.70 2.59 13.95
C MET A 543 -19.67 3.60 15.09
N ASP A 544 -19.75 3.14 16.33
CA ASP A 544 -19.76 4.00 17.52
C ASP A 544 -18.37 4.60 17.81
N TYR A 545 -17.34 4.06 17.16
CA TYR A 545 -15.95 4.54 17.28
C TYR A 545 -15.47 5.41 16.11
N LEU A 546 -16.39 5.89 15.28
CA LEU A 546 -16.02 6.82 14.20
C LEU A 546 -15.48 8.14 14.76
N ASN A 547 -14.43 8.65 14.12
CA ASN A 547 -13.86 9.95 14.44
C ASN A 547 -14.66 11.05 13.71
N PRO A 548 -15.40 11.91 14.41
CA PRO A 548 -16.16 13.00 13.79
C PRO A 548 -15.26 14.03 13.10
N GLU A 549 -13.99 14.14 13.53
CA GLU A 549 -12.99 15.04 12.93
C GLU A 549 -12.07 14.33 11.94
N SER A 550 -12.46 13.15 11.46
CA SER A 550 -11.68 12.40 10.47
C SER A 550 -11.46 13.14 9.15
N LEU A 551 -12.26 14.15 8.88
CA LEU A 551 -12.13 15.08 7.75
C LEU A 551 -12.54 16.48 8.17
N VAL A 552 -11.60 17.43 8.10
CA VAL A 552 -11.87 18.86 8.22
C VAL A 552 -11.55 19.53 6.87
N VAL A 553 -12.50 20.29 6.33
CA VAL A 553 -12.33 21.03 5.07
C VAL A 553 -12.17 22.51 5.37
N GLN A 554 -11.09 23.10 4.84
CA GLN A 554 -10.78 24.52 5.08
C GLN A 554 -10.37 25.23 3.78
N GLU A 555 -10.71 26.52 3.66
CA GLU A 555 -10.11 27.41 2.67
C GLU A 555 -8.71 27.80 3.15
N ILE A 556 -7.74 27.74 2.24
CA ILE A 556 -6.33 28.03 2.51
C ILE A 556 -5.77 29.05 1.51
N PHE A 557 -4.66 29.67 1.86
CA PHE A 557 -3.90 30.52 0.95
C PHE A 557 -2.56 29.88 0.61
N THR A 558 -2.28 29.77 -0.69
CA THR A 558 -1.06 29.13 -1.20
C THR A 558 -0.20 30.12 -1.98
N GLU A 559 1.11 29.86 -2.04
CA GLU A 559 1.99 30.58 -2.95
C GLU A 559 1.58 30.34 -4.42
N PRO A 560 1.89 31.28 -5.34
CA PRO A 560 1.41 31.21 -6.74
C PRO A 560 1.83 29.96 -7.51
N SER A 561 2.99 29.38 -7.19
CA SER A 561 3.53 28.21 -7.90
C SER A 561 2.63 26.97 -7.80
N LEU A 562 1.83 26.85 -6.74
CA LEU A 562 0.86 25.76 -6.56
C LEU A 562 -0.35 25.86 -7.50
N GLY A 563 -0.55 27.00 -8.18
CA GLY A 563 -1.66 27.15 -9.12
C GLY A 563 -1.57 26.31 -10.39
N ALA A 564 -0.37 25.78 -10.72
CA ALA A 564 -0.14 24.91 -11.88
C ALA A 564 -0.04 23.42 -11.49
N ALA A 565 -0.22 23.10 -10.21
CA ALA A 565 -0.11 21.72 -9.71
C ALA A 565 -1.23 20.83 -10.27
N ALA A 566 -0.88 19.62 -10.69
CA ALA A 566 -1.77 18.64 -11.29
C ALA A 566 -2.23 17.59 -10.26
N PRO A 567 -3.39 16.95 -10.45
CA PRO A 567 -3.82 15.84 -9.60
C PRO A 567 -2.73 14.75 -9.46
N GLY A 568 -2.46 14.38 -8.20
CA GLY A 568 -1.41 13.42 -7.86
C GLY A 568 -0.06 14.04 -7.49
N ASP A 569 0.18 15.33 -7.79
CA ASP A 569 1.38 16.03 -7.33
C ASP A 569 1.41 16.11 -5.81
N LYS A 570 2.61 15.96 -5.24
CA LYS A 570 2.82 15.90 -3.79
C LYS A 570 3.77 17.00 -3.35
N PHE A 571 3.37 17.70 -2.29
CA PHE A 571 4.12 18.80 -1.73
C PHE A 571 4.24 18.67 -0.21
N GLN A 572 5.34 19.18 0.33
CA GLN A 572 5.39 19.51 1.73
C GLN A 572 4.97 20.97 1.90
N PHE A 573 3.83 21.23 2.53
CA PHE A 573 3.54 22.56 3.04
C PHE A 573 4.44 22.82 4.24
N GLU A 574 5.36 23.76 4.10
CA GLU A 574 6.44 23.99 5.06
C GLU A 574 5.89 24.19 6.47
N ARG A 575 6.40 23.45 7.44
CA ARG A 575 6.00 23.42 8.85
C ARG A 575 4.60 22.87 9.14
N VAL A 576 3.82 22.50 8.12
CA VAL A 576 2.44 22.02 8.25
C VAL A 576 2.32 20.49 8.08
N GLY A 577 2.68 19.99 6.90
CA GLY A 577 2.51 18.57 6.58
C GLY A 577 2.78 18.27 5.11
N TYR A 578 2.50 17.04 4.71
CA TYR A 578 2.53 16.62 3.31
C TYR A 578 1.14 16.60 2.74
N PHE A 579 1.01 17.08 1.51
CA PHE A 579 -0.26 17.23 0.81
C PHE A 579 -0.16 16.70 -0.62
N CYS A 580 -1.27 16.14 -1.11
CA CYS A 580 -1.45 15.68 -2.48
C CYS A 580 -2.56 16.48 -3.15
N VAL A 581 -2.36 16.85 -4.40
CA VAL A 581 -3.43 17.46 -5.21
C VAL A 581 -4.49 16.40 -5.52
N ASP A 582 -5.73 16.64 -5.09
CA ASP A 582 -6.84 15.71 -5.31
C ASP A 582 -7.34 15.75 -6.76
N LYS A 583 -7.90 14.64 -7.23
CA LYS A 583 -8.56 14.53 -8.55
C LYS A 583 -9.75 15.47 -8.73
N ASP A 584 -10.34 15.96 -7.62
CA ASP A 584 -11.45 16.93 -7.64
C ASP A 584 -10.98 18.36 -7.94
N SER A 585 -9.66 18.59 -8.12
CA SER A 585 -9.11 19.88 -8.52
C SER A 585 -9.56 20.24 -9.94
N ALA A 586 -9.83 21.53 -10.15
CA ALA A 586 -10.20 22.10 -11.44
C ALA A 586 -9.46 23.45 -11.64
N PRO A 587 -9.38 23.96 -12.86
CA PRO A 587 -8.80 25.27 -13.11
C PRO A 587 -9.40 26.35 -12.20
N GLY A 588 -8.58 27.02 -11.41
CA GLY A 588 -9.01 28.04 -10.43
C GLY A 588 -9.52 27.49 -9.10
N ARG A 589 -9.64 26.19 -8.93
CA ARG A 589 -10.05 25.53 -7.68
C ARG A 589 -9.13 24.34 -7.40
N GLN A 590 -8.01 24.59 -6.74
CA GLN A 590 -7.12 23.53 -6.28
C GLN A 590 -7.64 22.90 -4.99
N VAL A 591 -7.57 21.59 -4.89
CA VAL A 591 -7.93 20.79 -3.70
C VAL A 591 -6.73 19.99 -3.26
N PHE A 592 -6.34 20.12 -2.00
CA PHE A 592 -5.18 19.46 -1.43
C PHE A 592 -5.60 18.50 -0.31
N ASN A 593 -5.30 17.23 -0.46
CA ASN A 593 -5.49 16.21 0.57
C ASN A 593 -4.27 16.16 1.50
N ARG A 594 -4.46 16.31 2.79
CA ARG A 594 -3.38 16.05 3.75
C ARG A 594 -3.04 14.57 3.77
N ILE A 595 -1.80 14.23 3.40
CA ILE A 595 -1.29 12.87 3.41
C ILE A 595 -0.97 12.47 4.86
N VAL A 596 0.01 13.16 5.46
CA VAL A 596 0.46 12.98 6.84
C VAL A 596 0.95 14.31 7.41
N THR A 597 0.97 14.44 8.73
CA THR A 597 1.55 15.58 9.45
C THR A 597 3.08 15.48 9.47
N LEU A 598 3.78 16.61 9.72
CA LEU A 598 5.24 16.59 9.93
C LEU A 598 5.65 15.96 11.26
N LYS A 599 4.79 16.02 12.28
CA LYS A 599 5.10 15.45 13.59
C LYS A 599 5.03 13.94 13.50
N ASP A 600 6.15 13.29 13.75
CA ASP A 600 6.22 11.86 13.88
C ASP A 600 5.72 11.43 15.26
N SER A 601 4.52 10.84 15.31
CA SER A 601 3.96 10.25 16.52
C SER A 601 4.68 8.96 16.92
N TRP A 602 5.16 8.19 15.93
CA TRP A 602 5.91 6.95 16.14
C TRP A 602 7.25 7.19 16.84
N ALA A 603 8.00 8.22 16.43
CA ALA A 603 9.27 8.58 17.08
C ALA A 603 9.12 9.01 18.54
N LYS A 604 7.90 9.36 19.00
CA LYS A 604 7.63 9.67 20.39
C LYS A 604 7.33 8.44 21.24
N ILE A 605 6.77 7.39 20.65
CA ILE A 605 6.43 6.13 21.35
C ILE A 605 7.72 5.33 21.60
N ASN A 606 8.71 5.45 20.71
CA ASN A 606 9.97 4.71 20.78
C ASN A 606 11.12 5.48 21.47
N LYS A 607 10.86 6.60 22.12
CA LYS A 607 11.75 7.31 23.03
C LYS A 607 11.35 7.07 24.48
#